data_1c51ba636033542507f339041d90466d
#
_entry.id   1c51ba636033542507f339041d90466d
#
_cell.length_a   1.000
_cell.length_b   1.000
_cell.length_c   1.000
_cell.angle_alpha   90.00
_cell.angle_beta   90.00
_cell.angle_gamma   90.00
#
_symmetry.space_group_name_H-M   'P 1'
#
loop_
_entity.id
_entity.type
_entity.pdbx_description
1 polymer ?
#
loop_
_entity_poly.entity_id
_entity_poly.type
_entity_poly.pdbx_seq_one_letter_code
_entity_poly.pdbx_strand_id
1 'polypeptide(L)'
;MVHAVNFFHLGEQRGDLFLNVDFRHVLSVESGDHGRTMETLLGHCGLTPTQVVLEVIESHIDHLALLEQAILGYRRRGFRVAIDDFGAQDSNFDRLWRLTPDVVKIDRTLVVEATRNPRARRILPKIVDIIHELGATVVCEGIETCLQDELARDSGADLLQGFLYGRPSSLAAIDRRSDESGWPVFGEQVGSLPD
;
A
#
# COMPACT_ATOMS: atom_id res chain seq x y z
N MET A 1 -7.65 -4.84 -13.73
CA MET A 1 -7.18 -5.84 -14.73
C MET A 1 -5.82 -5.48 -15.33
N VAL A 2 -5.60 -4.27 -15.89
CA VAL A 2 -4.32 -3.90 -16.53
C VAL A 2 -3.12 -4.06 -15.58
N HIS A 3 -3.22 -3.62 -14.33
CA HIS A 3 -2.15 -3.77 -13.33
C HIS A 3 -1.82 -5.23 -13.03
N ALA A 4 -2.83 -6.10 -12.92
CA ALA A 4 -2.62 -7.53 -12.67
C ALA A 4 -1.91 -8.22 -13.84
N VAL A 5 -2.30 -7.90 -15.09
CA VAL A 5 -1.64 -8.42 -16.30
C VAL A 5 -0.20 -7.95 -16.37
N ASN A 6 0.05 -6.67 -16.09
CA ASN A 6 1.39 -6.09 -16.11
C ASN A 6 2.28 -6.73 -15.02
N PHE A 7 1.75 -6.94 -13.82
CA PHE A 7 2.46 -7.60 -12.72
C PHE A 7 2.87 -9.03 -13.10
N PHE A 8 1.97 -9.79 -13.72
CA PHE A 8 2.25 -11.14 -14.19
C PHE A 8 3.36 -11.17 -15.26
N HIS A 9 3.34 -10.23 -16.22
CA HIS A 9 4.32 -10.17 -17.30
C HIS A 9 5.72 -9.74 -16.86
N LEU A 10 5.89 -9.13 -15.69
CA LEU A 10 7.21 -8.80 -15.14
C LEU A 10 8.06 -10.02 -14.78
N GLY A 11 7.47 -11.24 -14.77
CA GLY A 11 8.17 -12.53 -14.74
C GLY A 11 8.90 -12.89 -13.45
N GLU A 12 9.02 -11.96 -12.50
CA GLU A 12 9.51 -12.22 -11.15
C GLU A 12 8.34 -12.05 -10.20
N GLN A 13 7.68 -13.15 -9.84
CA GLN A 13 6.55 -13.17 -8.90
C GLN A 13 7.03 -12.96 -7.44
N ARG A 14 8.03 -12.09 -7.26
CA ARG A 14 8.52 -11.70 -5.94
C ARG A 14 7.90 -10.36 -5.58
N GLY A 15 6.93 -10.40 -4.69
CA GLY A 15 6.27 -9.22 -4.17
C GLY A 15 4.75 -9.33 -4.20
N ASP A 16 4.11 -8.33 -3.69
CA ASP A 16 2.67 -8.22 -3.56
C ASP A 16 2.13 -7.21 -4.56
N LEU A 17 0.98 -7.54 -5.14
CA LEU A 17 0.22 -6.61 -5.97
C LEU A 17 -0.76 -5.83 -5.10
N PHE A 18 -0.57 -4.54 -4.98
CA PHE A 18 -1.49 -3.64 -4.30
C PHE A 18 -2.57 -3.17 -5.28
N LEU A 19 -3.84 -3.30 -4.89
CA LEU A 19 -5.00 -2.92 -5.70
C LEU A 19 -5.96 -2.06 -4.90
N ASN A 20 -6.18 -0.84 -5.35
CA ASN A 20 -7.22 0.03 -4.81
C ASN A 20 -8.61 -0.56 -5.04
N VAL A 21 -9.40 -0.64 -3.99
CA VAL A 21 -10.79 -1.08 -4.02
C VAL A 21 -11.71 0.08 -3.68
N ASP A 22 -12.56 0.46 -4.65
CA ASP A 22 -13.61 1.44 -4.38
C ASP A 22 -14.68 0.79 -3.49
N PHE A 23 -14.85 1.35 -2.30
CA PHE A 23 -15.81 0.88 -1.31
C PHE A 23 -17.25 0.79 -1.85
N ARG A 24 -17.63 1.63 -2.81
CA ARG A 24 -18.95 1.58 -3.46
C ARG A 24 -19.16 0.25 -4.20
N HIS A 25 -18.11 -0.34 -4.76
CA HIS A 25 -18.18 -1.68 -5.35
C HIS A 25 -18.31 -2.76 -4.28
N VAL A 26 -17.67 -2.57 -3.14
CA VAL A 26 -17.80 -3.51 -2.01
C VAL A 26 -19.25 -3.56 -1.52
N LEU A 27 -19.92 -2.41 -1.43
CA LEU A 27 -21.33 -2.30 -1.02
C LEU A 27 -22.32 -2.87 -2.04
N SER A 28 -21.96 -2.91 -3.32
CA SER A 28 -22.86 -3.37 -4.40
C SER A 28 -22.92 -4.90 -4.52
N VAL A 29 -22.03 -5.62 -3.84
CA VAL A 29 -21.99 -7.09 -3.88
C VAL A 29 -22.94 -7.67 -2.85
N GLU A 30 -23.89 -8.50 -3.27
CA GLU A 30 -24.79 -9.23 -2.36
C GLU A 30 -23.99 -10.01 -1.30
N SER A 31 -24.51 -9.98 -0.08
CA SER A 31 -23.82 -10.52 1.11
C SER A 31 -23.35 -11.97 0.92
N GLY A 32 -22.05 -12.16 1.02
CA GLY A 32 -21.39 -13.48 1.05
C GLY A 32 -20.48 -13.79 -0.13
N ASP A 33 -20.50 -13.02 -1.20
CA ASP A 33 -19.71 -13.30 -2.42
C ASP A 33 -18.57 -12.30 -2.69
N HIS A 34 -18.23 -11.51 -1.65
CA HIS A 34 -17.11 -10.57 -1.75
C HIS A 34 -15.81 -11.27 -2.15
N GLY A 35 -15.19 -10.78 -3.21
CA GLY A 35 -13.92 -11.28 -3.71
C GLY A 35 -14.00 -12.42 -4.73
N ARG A 36 -15.12 -13.12 -4.92
CA ARG A 36 -15.22 -14.23 -5.88
C ARG A 36 -14.91 -13.81 -7.32
N THR A 37 -15.53 -12.73 -7.76
CA THR A 37 -15.29 -12.19 -9.11
C THR A 37 -13.82 -11.77 -9.26
N MET A 38 -13.26 -11.12 -8.26
CA MET A 38 -11.86 -10.70 -8.27
C MET A 38 -10.91 -11.92 -8.30
N GLU A 39 -11.15 -12.92 -7.46
CA GLU A 39 -10.40 -14.18 -7.45
C GLU A 39 -10.41 -14.85 -8.83
N THR A 40 -11.58 -14.95 -9.48
CA THR A 40 -11.71 -15.50 -10.82
C THR A 40 -10.91 -14.70 -11.85
N LEU A 41 -11.02 -13.36 -11.82
CA LEU A 41 -10.30 -12.48 -12.73
C LEU A 41 -8.77 -12.54 -12.54
N LEU A 42 -8.30 -12.61 -11.30
CA LEU A 42 -6.89 -12.78 -10.98
C LEU A 42 -6.36 -14.14 -11.44
N GLY A 43 -7.16 -15.20 -11.25
CA GLY A 43 -6.84 -16.55 -11.75
C GLY A 43 -6.61 -16.58 -13.26
N HIS A 44 -7.38 -15.83 -14.06
CA HIS A 44 -7.11 -15.68 -15.50
C HIS A 44 -5.79 -14.97 -15.81
N CYS A 45 -5.28 -14.18 -14.87
CA CYS A 45 -3.96 -13.52 -14.98
C CYS A 45 -2.84 -14.37 -14.36
N GLY A 46 -3.11 -15.60 -13.90
CA GLY A 46 -2.12 -16.46 -13.24
C GLY A 46 -1.76 -16.03 -11.82
N LEU A 47 -2.57 -15.15 -11.19
CA LEU A 47 -2.35 -14.64 -9.83
C LEU A 47 -3.28 -15.35 -8.84
N THR A 48 -2.77 -15.55 -7.62
CA THR A 48 -3.54 -16.04 -6.48
C THR A 48 -3.93 -14.89 -5.54
N PRO A 49 -5.03 -14.99 -4.79
CA PRO A 49 -5.42 -13.98 -3.81
C PRO A 49 -4.32 -13.64 -2.80
N THR A 50 -3.47 -14.62 -2.42
CA THR A 50 -2.37 -14.43 -1.46
C THR A 50 -1.27 -13.49 -1.95
N GLN A 51 -1.20 -13.24 -3.25
CA GLN A 51 -0.27 -12.28 -3.87
C GLN A 51 -0.86 -10.87 -3.96
N VAL A 52 -2.08 -10.67 -3.47
CA VAL A 52 -2.81 -9.41 -3.64
C VAL A 52 -3.15 -8.80 -2.28
N VAL A 53 -2.83 -7.51 -2.15
CA VAL A 53 -3.22 -6.65 -1.03
C VAL A 53 -4.26 -5.66 -1.54
N LEU A 54 -5.43 -5.66 -0.92
CA LEU A 54 -6.53 -4.76 -1.28
C LEU A 54 -6.41 -3.47 -0.46
N GLU A 55 -6.22 -2.34 -1.12
CA GLU A 55 -6.11 -1.03 -0.49
C GLU A 55 -7.49 -0.43 -0.28
N VAL A 56 -7.79 -0.07 0.95
CA VAL A 56 -9.03 0.59 1.37
C VAL A 56 -8.68 1.98 1.86
N ILE A 57 -9.22 3.01 1.19
CA ILE A 57 -8.99 4.41 1.58
C ILE A 57 -9.77 4.71 2.86
N GLU A 58 -9.06 5.17 3.89
CA GLU A 58 -9.62 5.41 5.22
C GLU A 58 -10.77 6.41 5.22
N SER A 59 -10.65 7.52 4.49
CA SER A 59 -11.61 8.64 4.51
C SER A 59 -12.99 8.32 3.91
N HIS A 60 -13.13 7.24 3.14
CA HIS A 60 -14.36 6.93 2.40
C HIS A 60 -15.24 5.87 3.07
N ILE A 61 -15.06 5.62 4.37
CA ILE A 61 -15.76 4.54 5.09
C ILE A 61 -16.96 5.08 5.86
N ASP A 62 -18.12 5.20 5.21
CA ASP A 62 -19.38 5.60 5.86
C ASP A 62 -20.10 4.43 6.57
N HIS A 63 -19.82 3.18 6.16
CA HIS A 63 -20.52 1.98 6.65
C HIS A 63 -19.52 0.91 7.14
N LEU A 64 -18.87 1.18 8.26
CA LEU A 64 -17.80 0.35 8.80
C LEU A 64 -18.19 -1.13 9.00
N ALA A 65 -19.41 -1.41 9.47
CA ALA A 65 -19.87 -2.79 9.67
C ALA A 65 -19.97 -3.60 8.37
N LEU A 66 -20.37 -2.97 7.27
CA LEU A 66 -20.41 -3.62 5.95
C LEU A 66 -19.01 -3.84 5.41
N LEU A 67 -18.10 -2.90 5.63
CA LEU A 67 -16.70 -3.07 5.27
C LEU A 67 -16.04 -4.22 6.05
N GLU A 68 -16.27 -4.33 7.35
CA GLU A 68 -15.80 -5.45 8.18
C GLU A 68 -16.24 -6.80 7.59
N GLN A 69 -17.51 -6.92 7.21
CA GLN A 69 -18.03 -8.14 6.59
C GLN A 69 -17.37 -8.44 5.24
N ALA A 70 -17.18 -7.42 4.42
CA ALA A 70 -16.53 -7.57 3.12
C ALA A 70 -15.05 -8.00 3.29
N ILE A 71 -14.32 -7.37 4.20
CA ILE A 71 -12.93 -7.73 4.53
C ILE A 71 -12.84 -9.19 4.97
N LEU A 72 -13.75 -9.65 5.83
CA LEU A 72 -13.82 -11.06 6.21
C LEU A 72 -14.06 -11.98 5.00
N GLY A 73 -14.88 -11.56 4.05
CA GLY A 73 -15.11 -12.28 2.79
C GLY A 73 -13.84 -12.39 1.93
N TYR A 74 -13.11 -11.29 1.77
CA TYR A 74 -11.83 -11.26 1.05
C TYR A 74 -10.77 -12.12 1.74
N ARG A 75 -10.63 -12.02 3.06
CA ARG A 75 -9.66 -12.81 3.83
C ARG A 75 -9.90 -14.32 3.75
N ARG A 76 -11.17 -14.76 3.77
CA ARG A 76 -11.51 -16.19 3.58
C ARG A 76 -11.04 -16.74 2.24
N ARG A 77 -10.81 -15.88 1.25
CA ARG A 77 -10.26 -16.21 -0.07
C ARG A 77 -8.74 -16.07 -0.16
N GLY A 78 -8.09 -15.60 0.92
CA GLY A 78 -6.65 -15.42 1.00
C GLY A 78 -6.13 -14.05 0.61
N PHE A 79 -6.99 -13.06 0.34
CA PHE A 79 -6.56 -11.68 0.14
C PHE A 79 -6.05 -11.07 1.45
N ARG A 80 -5.06 -10.21 1.34
CA ARG A 80 -4.63 -9.29 2.41
C ARG A 80 -5.28 -7.93 2.22
N VAL A 81 -5.34 -7.15 3.30
CA VAL A 81 -5.97 -5.82 3.30
C VAL A 81 -5.01 -4.77 3.83
N ALA A 82 -4.90 -3.66 3.12
CA ALA A 82 -4.20 -2.47 3.55
C ALA A 82 -5.19 -1.34 3.85
N ILE A 83 -4.93 -0.59 4.92
CA ILE A 83 -5.51 0.73 5.13
C ILE A 83 -4.59 1.74 4.47
N ASP A 84 -5.14 2.54 3.55
CA ASP A 84 -4.44 3.58 2.82
C ASP A 84 -4.72 4.97 3.38
N ASP A 85 -3.81 5.93 3.15
CA ASP A 85 -3.88 7.32 3.59
C ASP A 85 -3.98 7.52 5.12
N PHE A 86 -3.44 6.59 5.93
CA PHE A 86 -3.50 6.71 7.39
C PHE A 86 -2.64 7.88 7.89
N GLY A 87 -3.25 8.74 8.70
CA GLY A 87 -2.58 9.95 9.20
C GLY A 87 -2.86 11.20 8.36
N ALA A 88 -3.63 11.08 7.26
CA ALA A 88 -4.24 12.21 6.57
C ALA A 88 -5.35 12.86 7.43
N GLN A 89 -6.02 13.89 6.89
CA GLN A 89 -7.15 14.52 7.59
C GLN A 89 -8.24 13.48 7.87
N ASP A 90 -8.80 13.51 9.09
CA ASP A 90 -9.89 12.63 9.57
C ASP A 90 -9.49 11.16 9.85
N SER A 91 -8.21 10.89 10.08
CA SER A 91 -7.77 9.54 10.48
C SER A 91 -8.39 9.08 11.79
N ASN A 92 -8.94 7.87 11.76
CA ASN A 92 -9.65 7.29 12.89
C ASN A 92 -8.99 6.00 13.37
N PHE A 93 -8.32 6.05 14.52
CA PHE A 93 -7.62 4.92 15.11
C PHE A 93 -8.51 3.70 15.38
N ASP A 94 -9.83 3.88 15.62
CA ASP A 94 -10.73 2.74 15.89
C ASP A 94 -10.83 1.78 14.69
N ARG A 95 -10.58 2.26 13.49
CA ARG A 95 -10.54 1.45 12.27
C ARG A 95 -9.40 0.45 12.27
N LEU A 96 -8.24 0.79 12.85
CA LEU A 96 -7.10 -0.13 12.93
C LEU A 96 -7.46 -1.44 13.64
N TRP A 97 -8.04 -1.36 14.85
CA TRP A 97 -8.38 -2.58 15.58
C TRP A 97 -9.67 -3.24 15.11
N ARG A 98 -10.58 -2.51 14.49
CA ARG A 98 -11.82 -3.09 13.94
C ARG A 98 -11.57 -3.80 12.61
N LEU A 99 -10.81 -3.22 11.72
CA LEU A 99 -10.51 -3.80 10.41
C LEU A 99 -9.33 -4.79 10.47
N THR A 100 -8.50 -4.69 11.51
CA THR A 100 -7.31 -5.53 11.71
C THR A 100 -6.48 -5.69 10.43
N PRO A 101 -5.99 -4.60 9.80
CA PRO A 101 -5.32 -4.65 8.50
C PRO A 101 -4.04 -5.49 8.55
N ASP A 102 -3.64 -6.05 7.40
CA ASP A 102 -2.35 -6.72 7.24
C ASP A 102 -1.23 -5.69 6.96
N VAL A 103 -1.60 -4.54 6.39
CA VAL A 103 -0.70 -3.43 6.06
C VAL A 103 -1.36 -2.11 6.42
N VAL A 104 -0.59 -1.15 6.92
CA VAL A 104 -1.03 0.25 7.09
C VAL A 104 -0.06 1.16 6.35
N LYS A 105 -0.59 1.98 5.45
CA LYS A 105 0.17 2.93 4.66
C LYS A 105 0.03 4.31 5.30
N ILE A 106 1.11 4.80 5.89
CA ILE A 106 1.17 6.12 6.52
C ILE A 106 1.30 7.17 5.43
N ASP A 107 0.31 8.09 5.40
CA ASP A 107 0.24 9.13 4.40
C ASP A 107 1.44 10.09 4.47
N ARG A 108 1.82 10.59 3.30
CA ARG A 108 2.88 11.57 3.10
C ARG A 108 2.80 12.78 4.04
N THR A 109 1.59 13.27 4.33
CA THR A 109 1.40 14.49 5.14
C THR A 109 1.99 14.34 6.53
N LEU A 110 1.86 13.16 7.15
CA LEU A 110 2.43 12.88 8.46
C LEU A 110 3.97 12.81 8.41
N VAL A 111 4.54 12.17 7.37
CA VAL A 111 5.99 12.10 7.17
C VAL A 111 6.57 13.49 6.93
N VAL A 112 5.95 14.29 6.05
CA VAL A 112 6.36 15.67 5.78
C VAL A 112 6.26 16.54 7.03
N GLU A 113 5.17 16.40 7.81
CA GLU A 113 5.01 17.16 9.07
C GLU A 113 6.12 16.79 10.06
N ALA A 114 6.53 15.54 10.15
CA ALA A 114 7.62 15.08 11.02
C ALA A 114 8.98 15.73 10.68
N THR A 115 9.19 16.18 9.43
CA THR A 115 10.41 16.92 9.07
C THR A 115 10.47 18.34 9.64
N ARG A 116 9.32 18.94 9.95
CA ARG A 116 9.18 20.37 10.33
C ARG A 116 8.76 20.55 11.78
N ASN A 117 8.03 19.59 12.33
CA ASN A 117 7.40 19.67 13.64
C ASN A 117 8.01 18.65 14.61
N PRO A 118 8.75 19.12 15.65
CA PRO A 118 9.36 18.21 16.62
C PRO A 118 8.37 17.35 17.40
N ARG A 119 7.09 17.73 17.48
CA ARG A 119 6.05 16.90 18.12
C ARG A 119 5.64 15.76 17.20
N ALA A 120 5.39 16.05 15.93
CA ALA A 120 5.09 15.03 14.92
C ALA A 120 6.25 14.02 14.79
N ARG A 121 7.49 14.51 14.76
CA ARG A 121 8.70 13.66 14.74
C ARG A 121 8.76 12.68 15.92
N ARG A 122 8.31 13.08 17.12
CA ARG A 122 8.27 12.18 18.29
C ARG A 122 7.07 11.26 18.30
N ILE A 123 6.00 11.60 17.58
CA ILE A 123 4.77 10.81 17.53
C ILE A 123 4.86 9.73 16.46
N LEU A 124 5.49 9.99 15.32
CA LEU A 124 5.59 9.07 14.21
C LEU A 124 6.05 7.65 14.62
N PRO A 125 7.18 7.47 15.35
CA PRO A 125 7.59 6.12 15.78
C PRO A 125 6.58 5.46 16.72
N LYS A 126 5.86 6.22 17.53
CA LYS A 126 4.81 5.66 18.41
C LYS A 126 3.58 5.18 17.63
N ILE A 127 3.26 5.83 16.53
CA ILE A 127 2.21 5.37 15.60
C ILE A 127 2.65 4.06 14.96
N VAL A 128 3.90 3.97 14.50
CA VAL A 128 4.47 2.74 13.94
C VAL A 128 4.41 1.61 14.97
N ASP A 129 4.85 1.86 16.20
CA ASP A 129 4.78 0.88 17.29
C ASP A 129 3.35 0.38 17.53
N ILE A 130 2.36 1.29 17.57
CA ILE A 130 0.94 0.90 17.75
C ILE A 130 0.46 0.00 16.60
N ILE A 131 0.84 0.31 15.36
CA ILE A 131 0.47 -0.49 14.20
C ILE A 131 1.12 -1.89 14.28
N HIS A 132 2.39 -1.97 14.69
CA HIS A 132 3.09 -3.23 14.91
C HIS A 132 2.45 -4.09 16.03
N GLU A 133 1.99 -3.46 17.12
CA GLU A 133 1.25 -4.16 18.19
C GLU A 133 -0.05 -4.80 17.70
N LEU A 134 -0.64 -4.27 16.61
CA LEU A 134 -1.80 -4.88 15.94
C LEU A 134 -1.42 -5.97 14.92
N GLY A 135 -0.12 -6.24 14.74
CA GLY A 135 0.40 -7.25 13.82
C GLY A 135 0.44 -6.84 12.36
N ALA A 136 0.31 -5.53 12.07
CA ALA A 136 0.33 -5.01 10.70
C ALA A 136 1.73 -4.54 10.28
N THR A 137 2.05 -4.69 9.00
CA THR A 137 3.23 -4.10 8.35
C THR A 137 3.00 -2.61 8.08
N VAL A 138 4.00 -1.78 8.31
CA VAL A 138 3.94 -0.34 8.09
C VAL A 138 4.66 0.07 6.82
N VAL A 139 3.97 0.80 5.95
CA VAL A 139 4.53 1.46 4.77
C VAL A 139 4.47 2.97 4.97
N CYS A 140 5.59 3.68 4.89
CA CYS A 140 5.59 5.15 4.80
C CYS A 140 5.59 5.58 3.34
N GLU A 141 4.60 6.40 2.98
CA GLU A 141 4.40 6.84 1.61
C GLU A 141 4.89 8.26 1.31
N GLY A 142 5.02 8.55 0.01
CA GLY A 142 5.38 9.87 -0.49
C GLY A 142 6.76 10.33 -0.09
N ILE A 143 7.71 9.40 0.04
CA ILE A 143 9.11 9.71 0.32
C ILE A 143 9.76 10.36 -0.91
N GLU A 144 10.14 11.63 -0.80
CA GLU A 144 10.72 12.41 -1.88
C GLU A 144 12.11 12.96 -1.56
N THR A 145 12.53 12.93 -0.29
CA THR A 145 13.81 13.48 0.17
C THR A 145 14.54 12.53 1.10
N CYS A 146 15.87 12.61 1.13
CA CYS A 146 16.70 11.81 2.05
C CYS A 146 16.32 12.03 3.53
N LEU A 147 15.90 13.25 3.91
CA LEU A 147 15.46 13.51 5.28
C LEU A 147 14.17 12.76 5.63
N GLN A 148 13.23 12.66 4.70
CA GLN A 148 12.00 11.87 4.89
C GLN A 148 12.34 10.37 4.98
N ASP A 149 13.23 9.88 4.15
CA ASP A 149 13.73 8.50 4.19
C ASP A 149 14.34 8.15 5.55
N GLU A 150 15.28 8.98 6.02
CA GLU A 150 15.93 8.82 7.33
C GLU A 150 14.90 8.80 8.46
N LEU A 151 13.98 9.77 8.49
CA LEU A 151 12.94 9.84 9.51
C LEU A 151 11.98 8.65 9.49
N ALA A 152 11.59 8.18 8.32
CA ALA A 152 10.70 7.03 8.20
C ALA A 152 11.40 5.73 8.64
N ARG A 153 12.68 5.53 8.28
CA ARG A 153 13.49 4.40 8.78
C ARG A 153 13.68 4.46 10.29
N ASP A 154 14.05 5.63 10.82
CA ASP A 154 14.24 5.84 12.26
C ASP A 154 12.94 5.64 13.05
N SER A 155 11.78 5.81 12.41
CA SER A 155 10.48 5.53 13.02
C SER A 155 10.16 4.03 13.14
N GLY A 156 10.94 3.15 12.49
CA GLY A 156 10.71 1.72 12.48
C GLY A 156 9.77 1.24 11.36
N ALA A 157 9.47 2.06 10.35
CA ALA A 157 8.66 1.64 9.22
C ALA A 157 9.32 0.46 8.46
N ASP A 158 8.51 -0.53 8.08
CA ASP A 158 9.00 -1.75 7.42
C ASP A 158 9.33 -1.51 5.95
N LEU A 159 8.52 -0.70 5.28
CA LEU A 159 8.62 -0.41 3.86
C LEU A 159 8.48 1.10 3.61
N LEU A 160 9.13 1.56 2.54
CA LEU A 160 9.10 2.96 2.13
C LEU A 160 8.73 3.05 0.65
N GLN A 161 7.83 3.98 0.33
CA GLN A 161 7.37 4.23 -1.04
C GLN A 161 7.43 5.71 -1.37
N GLY A 162 7.94 6.07 -2.54
CA GLY A 162 7.96 7.46 -2.99
C GLY A 162 8.89 7.74 -4.16
N PHE A 163 8.86 8.98 -4.65
CA PHE A 163 9.63 9.39 -5.82
C PHE A 163 11.14 9.42 -5.58
N LEU A 164 11.58 9.37 -4.34
CA LEU A 164 13.01 9.21 -4.03
C LEU A 164 13.57 7.89 -4.60
N TYR A 165 12.75 6.83 -4.63
CA TYR A 165 13.15 5.50 -5.11
C TYR A 165 12.85 5.28 -6.60
N GLY A 166 11.93 6.05 -7.15
CA GLY A 166 11.55 5.96 -8.55
C GLY A 166 10.17 6.53 -8.82
N ARG A 167 9.97 7.02 -10.04
CA ARG A 167 8.66 7.47 -10.51
C ARG A 167 7.97 6.35 -11.26
N PRO A 168 6.62 6.32 -11.29
CA PRO A 168 5.90 5.40 -12.14
C PRO A 168 6.40 5.50 -13.58
N SER A 169 6.75 4.37 -14.18
CA SER A 169 7.23 4.29 -15.56
C SER A 169 6.51 3.21 -16.34
N SER A 170 6.62 3.23 -17.68
CA SER A 170 6.13 2.13 -18.49
C SER A 170 6.98 0.87 -18.28
N LEU A 171 6.38 -0.32 -18.47
CA LEU A 171 7.09 -1.60 -18.37
C LEU A 171 8.38 -1.65 -19.22
N ALA A 172 8.39 -0.98 -20.38
CA ALA A 172 9.55 -0.91 -21.27
C ALA A 172 10.74 -0.12 -20.67
N ALA A 173 10.50 0.73 -19.69
CA ALA A 173 11.51 1.58 -19.06
C ALA A 173 12.07 1.00 -17.74
N ILE A 174 11.61 -0.17 -17.30
CA ILE A 174 12.12 -0.83 -16.10
C ILE A 174 13.43 -1.54 -16.47
N ASP A 175 14.55 -0.87 -16.25
CA ASP A 175 15.86 -1.51 -16.32
C ASP A 175 16.11 -2.29 -15.00
N ARG A 176 16.18 -3.62 -15.10
CA ARG A 176 16.32 -4.52 -13.95
C ARG A 176 17.77 -4.55 -13.48
N ARG A 177 18.28 -3.45 -12.96
CA ARG A 177 19.52 -3.46 -12.21
C ARG A 177 19.17 -3.67 -10.73
N SER A 178 19.52 -4.82 -10.19
CA SER A 178 19.64 -5.00 -8.76
C SER A 178 20.96 -4.38 -8.30
N ASP A 179 20.91 -3.54 -7.26
CA ASP A 179 22.12 -3.18 -6.53
C ASP A 179 22.59 -4.36 -5.66
N GLU A 180 23.76 -4.22 -5.03
CA GLU A 180 24.34 -5.24 -4.15
C GLU A 180 23.45 -5.53 -2.91
N SER A 181 22.42 -4.71 -2.63
CA SER A 181 21.45 -4.93 -1.55
C SER A 181 20.29 -5.85 -1.95
N GLY A 182 20.20 -6.24 -3.23
CA GLY A 182 19.17 -7.13 -3.75
C GLY A 182 17.82 -6.46 -4.03
N TRP A 183 17.74 -5.12 -3.93
CA TRP A 183 16.55 -4.34 -4.25
C TRP A 183 16.59 -3.86 -5.70
N PRO A 184 15.45 -3.82 -6.42
CA PRO A 184 15.41 -3.27 -7.76
C PRO A 184 15.68 -1.76 -7.72
N VAL A 185 16.75 -1.31 -8.37
CA VAL A 185 17.04 0.11 -8.56
C VAL A 185 16.38 0.57 -9.85
N PHE A 186 15.45 1.51 -9.75
CA PHE A 186 14.82 2.15 -10.90
C PHE A 186 15.69 3.33 -11.34
N GLY A 187 16.42 3.14 -12.47
CA GLY A 187 17.30 4.18 -13.00
C GLY A 187 16.54 5.30 -13.70
N GLU A 188 16.94 6.55 -13.46
CA GLU A 188 16.55 7.70 -14.27
C GLU A 188 17.16 7.58 -15.68
N GLN A 189 16.34 7.46 -16.72
CA GLN A 189 16.72 7.92 -18.04
C GLN A 189 16.29 9.38 -18.19
N VAL A 190 17.24 10.28 -18.03
CA VAL A 190 17.09 11.67 -18.47
C VAL A 190 17.09 11.65 -20.00
N GLY A 191 15.91 11.56 -20.59
CA GLY A 191 15.74 11.80 -22.02
C GLY A 191 15.95 13.28 -22.30
N SER A 192 17.04 13.64 -22.96
CA SER A 192 17.19 14.93 -23.59
C SER A 192 16.06 15.14 -24.60
N LEU A 193 15.25 16.17 -24.38
CA LEU A 193 14.31 16.68 -25.39
C LEU A 193 15.13 17.16 -26.59
N PRO A 194 14.76 16.82 -27.83
CA PRO A 194 15.34 17.46 -29.00
C PRO A 194 14.82 18.89 -29.12
N ASP A 195 15.71 19.79 -29.56
CA ASP A 195 15.50 21.21 -29.90
C ASP A 195 14.35 21.44 -30.91
#